data_f81547c4a4883c81ffb3fff65aa83162
#
_entry.id   f81547c4a4883c81ffb3fff65aa83162
#
_cell.length_a   1.000
_cell.length_b   1.000
_cell.length_c   1.000
_cell.angle_alpha   90.00
_cell.angle_beta   90.00
_cell.angle_gamma   90.00
#
_symmetry.space_group_name_H-M   'P 1'
#
loop_
_entity.id
_entity.type
_entity.pdbx_description
1 polymer ?
#
loop_
_entity_poly.entity_id
_entity_poly.type
_entity_poly.pdbx_seq_one_letter_code
_entity_poly.pdbx_strand_id
1 'polypeptide(L)'
;MPKIEPLENFIGRRLKLRDLRVFLEVVQSGSMAKAAAQLGVSQPAVSEVIAALEHALRVRLFDRSARGVELTPYGRALRTRGVAVFDELKQGVRDIEGLTDPSAGELRIGCPESLAAAILPPIVQRFSQQFPRVVLQVDAVTTPTLELPQLRARTLDLVVARIVRPVAEDVSARDLNVEVLFYDHLVVAAGAQSRWARRQKIDLADLVDEPWILTPPNAWNTTVVAEAFRARGLKMPNISLMTYSVHLRTNLLANGHFLTVFPASVFRLYVDRFSLKLLPVDLPARPWAVALVTLKNRTLSAVAERFVEHVRAYTKSLDVSPRPGKKFVRSSRASTKGGEAEKKSDGMQQRIGAKG
;
A
#
# COMPACT_ATOMS: atom_id res chain seq x y z
N MET A 1 41.58 -19.48 -5.17
CA MET A 1 40.79 -18.30 -5.59
C MET A 1 41.75 -17.15 -5.88
N PRO A 2 41.76 -16.53 -7.07
CA PRO A 2 42.61 -15.38 -7.33
C PRO A 2 42.18 -14.24 -6.39
N LYS A 3 43.17 -13.61 -5.71
CA LYS A 3 42.94 -12.41 -4.86
C LYS A 3 42.26 -11.34 -5.72
N ILE A 4 41.03 -11.02 -5.39
CA ILE A 4 40.37 -9.84 -5.92
C ILE A 4 41.20 -8.65 -5.42
N GLU A 5 41.61 -7.75 -6.33
CA GLU A 5 42.21 -6.46 -5.99
C GLU A 5 41.41 -5.80 -4.86
N PRO A 6 42.01 -5.03 -3.94
CA PRO A 6 41.25 -4.35 -2.91
C PRO A 6 40.03 -3.65 -3.53
N LEU A 7 38.85 -3.90 -2.99
CA LEU A 7 37.56 -3.38 -3.52
C LEU A 7 37.58 -1.87 -3.79
N GLU A 8 38.36 -1.13 -2.96
CA GLU A 8 38.53 0.33 -3.10
C GLU A 8 39.21 0.74 -4.43
N ASN A 9 40.15 -0.08 -4.93
CA ASN A 9 40.80 0.17 -6.23
C ASN A 9 39.98 -0.32 -7.42
N PHE A 10 39.10 -1.30 -7.20
CA PHE A 10 38.24 -1.87 -8.23
C PHE A 10 37.08 -0.92 -8.56
N ILE A 11 36.41 -0.39 -7.51
CA ILE A 11 35.30 0.56 -7.66
C ILE A 11 35.87 1.94 -8.06
N GLY A 12 35.36 2.51 -9.14
CA GLY A 12 35.81 3.79 -9.70
C GLY A 12 36.84 3.66 -10.83
N ARG A 13 37.75 2.69 -10.77
CA ARG A 13 38.73 2.47 -11.85
C ARG A 13 38.25 1.46 -12.90
N ARG A 14 37.76 0.30 -12.43
CA ARG A 14 37.30 -0.80 -13.31
C ARG A 14 35.77 -0.96 -13.34
N LEU A 15 35.08 -0.56 -12.30
CA LEU A 15 33.62 -0.51 -12.23
C LEU A 15 33.20 0.95 -12.07
N LYS A 16 32.78 1.58 -13.18
CA LYS A 16 32.31 2.99 -13.19
C LYS A 16 30.78 3.05 -13.17
N LEU A 17 30.24 4.11 -12.60
CA LEU A 17 28.78 4.36 -12.63
C LEU A 17 28.22 4.41 -14.05
N ARG A 18 28.97 4.97 -14.99
CA ARG A 18 28.57 4.98 -16.40
C ARG A 18 28.39 3.58 -16.96
N ASP A 19 29.31 2.66 -16.67
CA ASP A 19 29.27 1.29 -17.19
C ASP A 19 28.14 0.50 -16.54
N LEU A 20 27.91 0.73 -15.26
CA LEU A 20 26.77 0.17 -14.52
C LEU A 20 25.43 0.67 -15.09
N ARG A 21 25.33 1.95 -15.51
CA ARG A 21 24.15 2.50 -16.19
C ARG A 21 23.90 1.80 -17.52
N VAL A 22 24.93 1.60 -18.33
CA VAL A 22 24.83 0.87 -19.61
C VAL A 22 24.36 -0.56 -19.38
N PHE A 23 24.91 -1.23 -18.37
CA PHE A 23 24.46 -2.57 -17.99
C PHE A 23 22.97 -2.62 -17.62
N LEU A 24 22.51 -1.70 -16.78
CA LEU A 24 21.10 -1.63 -16.37
C LEU A 24 20.17 -1.32 -17.55
N GLU A 25 20.62 -0.48 -18.49
CA GLU A 25 19.85 -0.18 -19.71
C GLU A 25 19.70 -1.42 -20.60
N VAL A 26 20.77 -2.20 -20.77
CA VAL A 26 20.70 -3.49 -21.50
C VAL A 26 19.73 -4.46 -20.82
N VAL A 27 19.73 -4.51 -19.49
CA VAL A 27 18.77 -5.33 -18.72
C VAL A 27 17.33 -4.91 -18.97
N GLN A 28 17.07 -3.60 -18.98
CA GLN A 28 15.73 -3.06 -19.14
C GLN A 28 15.21 -3.25 -20.58
N SER A 29 16.08 -3.03 -21.56
CA SER A 29 15.74 -3.12 -22.99
C SER A 29 15.69 -4.56 -23.52
N GLY A 30 16.31 -5.53 -22.80
CA GLY A 30 16.44 -6.93 -23.23
C GLY A 30 17.31 -7.12 -24.48
N SER A 31 17.97 -6.05 -24.95
CA SER A 31 18.75 -6.05 -26.19
C SER A 31 19.82 -4.95 -26.18
N MET A 32 21.04 -5.27 -26.59
CA MET A 32 22.14 -4.29 -26.70
C MET A 32 21.85 -3.22 -27.75
N ALA A 33 21.17 -3.58 -28.86
CA ALA A 33 20.82 -2.63 -29.89
C ALA A 33 19.74 -1.62 -29.41
N LYS A 34 18.71 -2.08 -28.69
CA LYS A 34 17.71 -1.20 -28.11
C LYS A 34 18.30 -0.29 -27.03
N ALA A 35 19.16 -0.84 -26.17
CA ALA A 35 19.86 -0.05 -25.16
C ALA A 35 20.74 1.03 -25.78
N ALA A 36 21.44 0.71 -26.87
CA ALA A 36 22.27 1.66 -27.61
C ALA A 36 21.44 2.85 -28.15
N ALA A 37 20.28 2.54 -28.75
CA ALA A 37 19.35 3.55 -29.24
C ALA A 37 18.83 4.48 -28.11
N GLN A 38 18.48 3.91 -26.95
CA GLN A 38 18.02 4.71 -25.80
C GLN A 38 19.11 5.55 -25.16
N LEU A 39 20.35 5.06 -25.16
CA LEU A 39 21.51 5.79 -24.63
C LEU A 39 22.11 6.80 -25.64
N GLY A 40 21.65 6.81 -26.90
CA GLY A 40 22.19 7.67 -27.95
C GLY A 40 23.64 7.32 -28.34
N VAL A 41 24.01 6.03 -28.26
CA VAL A 41 25.35 5.53 -28.61
C VAL A 41 25.27 4.38 -29.62
N SER A 42 26.41 3.96 -30.16
CA SER A 42 26.45 2.80 -31.06
C SER A 42 26.33 1.47 -30.31
N GLN A 43 25.77 0.45 -30.97
CA GLN A 43 25.72 -0.91 -30.39
C GLN A 43 27.10 -1.50 -30.08
N PRO A 44 28.16 -1.32 -30.92
CA PRO A 44 29.52 -1.72 -30.56
C PRO A 44 29.98 -1.10 -29.25
N ALA A 45 29.72 0.18 -28.99
CA ALA A 45 30.11 0.85 -27.76
C ALA A 45 29.43 0.22 -26.54
N VAL A 46 28.13 -0.13 -26.62
CA VAL A 46 27.42 -0.86 -25.55
C VAL A 46 28.06 -2.24 -25.34
N SER A 47 28.34 -2.97 -26.43
CA SER A 47 28.95 -4.32 -26.34
C SER A 47 30.34 -4.28 -25.72
N GLU A 48 31.14 -3.27 -26.02
CA GLU A 48 32.46 -3.04 -25.44
C GLU A 48 32.40 -2.77 -23.94
N VAL A 49 31.47 -1.91 -23.50
CA VAL A 49 31.25 -1.63 -22.07
C VAL A 49 30.85 -2.90 -21.33
N ILE A 50 29.91 -3.70 -21.88
CA ILE A 50 29.51 -4.98 -21.26
C ILE A 50 30.68 -5.96 -21.20
N ALA A 51 31.45 -6.10 -22.28
CA ALA A 51 32.63 -6.98 -22.31
C ALA A 51 33.69 -6.53 -21.29
N ALA A 52 33.93 -5.22 -21.15
CA ALA A 52 34.84 -4.67 -20.15
C ALA A 52 34.37 -4.96 -18.70
N LEU A 53 33.07 -4.83 -18.42
CA LEU A 53 32.48 -5.20 -17.12
C LEU A 53 32.63 -6.69 -16.83
N GLU A 54 32.30 -7.56 -17.79
CA GLU A 54 32.44 -9.02 -17.67
C GLU A 54 33.91 -9.42 -17.46
N HIS A 55 34.84 -8.80 -18.18
CA HIS A 55 36.27 -9.00 -18.01
C HIS A 55 36.74 -8.54 -16.63
N ALA A 56 36.33 -7.35 -16.19
CA ALA A 56 36.68 -6.81 -14.86
C ALA A 56 36.19 -7.71 -13.73
N LEU A 57 34.94 -8.19 -13.83
CA LEU A 57 34.31 -9.06 -12.84
C LEU A 57 34.71 -10.54 -12.99
N ARG A 58 35.34 -10.93 -14.11
CA ARG A 58 35.73 -12.30 -14.47
C ARG A 58 34.57 -13.29 -14.53
N VAL A 59 33.39 -12.79 -14.84
CA VAL A 59 32.17 -13.59 -14.99
C VAL A 59 31.31 -13.05 -16.13
N ARG A 60 30.52 -13.89 -16.76
CA ARG A 60 29.51 -13.44 -17.71
C ARG A 60 28.31 -12.89 -16.95
N LEU A 61 27.82 -11.74 -17.39
CA LEU A 61 26.62 -11.07 -16.86
C LEU A 61 25.39 -11.43 -17.67
N PHE A 62 25.58 -11.72 -18.97
CA PHE A 62 24.52 -12.08 -19.90
C PHE A 62 24.79 -13.39 -20.62
N ASP A 63 23.73 -14.17 -20.79
CA ASP A 63 23.64 -15.23 -21.78
C ASP A 63 23.06 -14.64 -23.06
N ARG A 64 23.78 -14.78 -24.18
CA ARG A 64 23.42 -14.22 -25.48
C ARG A 64 22.75 -15.29 -26.32
N SER A 65 21.59 -14.99 -26.87
CA SER A 65 20.86 -15.86 -27.78
C SER A 65 20.30 -15.09 -28.97
N ALA A 66 19.80 -15.79 -29.97
CA ALA A 66 19.09 -15.17 -31.10
C ALA A 66 17.83 -14.39 -30.66
N ARG A 67 17.32 -14.64 -29.48
CA ARG A 67 16.13 -13.96 -28.90
C ARG A 67 16.48 -12.72 -28.09
N GLY A 68 17.76 -12.41 -27.92
CA GLY A 68 18.24 -11.27 -27.14
C GLY A 68 19.24 -11.65 -26.06
N VAL A 69 19.22 -10.92 -24.95
CA VAL A 69 20.12 -11.13 -23.81
C VAL A 69 19.33 -11.47 -22.55
N GLU A 70 19.76 -12.51 -21.83
CA GLU A 70 19.20 -12.92 -20.55
C GLU A 70 20.26 -12.79 -19.45
N LEU A 71 19.83 -12.48 -18.23
CA LEU A 71 20.75 -12.33 -17.11
C LEU A 71 21.21 -13.69 -16.58
N THR A 72 22.52 -13.84 -16.42
CA THR A 72 23.12 -14.93 -15.63
C THR A 72 22.80 -14.74 -14.12
N PRO A 73 23.08 -15.72 -13.24
CA PRO A 73 23.04 -15.50 -11.79
C PRO A 73 23.88 -14.30 -11.33
N TYR A 74 25.06 -14.09 -11.94
CA TYR A 74 25.95 -12.97 -11.66
C TYR A 74 25.34 -11.64 -12.13
N GLY A 75 24.74 -11.62 -13.32
CA GLY A 75 24.00 -10.46 -13.83
C GLY A 75 22.84 -10.08 -12.94
N ARG A 76 22.08 -11.05 -12.41
CA ARG A 76 21.01 -10.80 -11.45
C ARG A 76 21.52 -10.16 -10.16
N ALA A 77 22.65 -10.64 -9.63
CA ALA A 77 23.28 -10.08 -8.44
C ALA A 77 23.73 -8.62 -8.69
N LEU A 78 24.40 -8.35 -9.82
CA LEU A 78 24.84 -7.00 -10.19
C LEU A 78 23.66 -6.07 -10.42
N ARG A 79 22.59 -6.52 -11.10
CA ARG A 79 21.35 -5.73 -11.29
C ARG A 79 20.78 -5.27 -9.95
N THR A 80 20.62 -6.18 -9.00
CA THR A 80 20.04 -5.87 -7.69
C THR A 80 20.83 -4.77 -6.98
N ARG A 81 22.15 -4.88 -6.99
CA ARG A 81 23.03 -3.87 -6.36
C ARG A 81 23.14 -2.59 -7.17
N GLY A 82 23.18 -2.70 -8.49
CA GLY A 82 23.24 -1.55 -9.39
C GLY A 82 22.03 -0.64 -9.30
N VAL A 83 20.82 -1.23 -9.24
CA VAL A 83 19.58 -0.47 -9.00
C VAL A 83 19.66 0.25 -7.65
N ALA A 84 20.17 -0.41 -6.61
CA ALA A 84 20.32 0.20 -5.29
C ALA A 84 21.27 1.41 -5.31
N VAL A 85 22.41 1.30 -6.00
CA VAL A 85 23.39 2.41 -6.12
C VAL A 85 22.76 3.65 -6.77
N PHE A 86 22.04 3.47 -7.89
CA PHE A 86 21.39 4.60 -8.56
C PHE A 86 20.24 5.17 -7.76
N ASP A 87 19.51 4.35 -7.01
CA ASP A 87 18.45 4.86 -6.13
C ASP A 87 19.03 5.69 -4.97
N GLU A 88 20.12 5.27 -4.35
CA GLU A 88 20.81 6.04 -3.30
C GLU A 88 21.33 7.38 -3.84
N LEU A 89 21.89 7.41 -5.05
CA LEU A 89 22.30 8.66 -5.67
C LEU A 89 21.10 9.60 -5.95
N LYS A 90 19.99 9.05 -6.45
CA LYS A 90 18.75 9.81 -6.63
C LYS A 90 18.21 10.31 -5.30
N GLN A 91 18.31 9.49 -4.25
CA GLN A 91 17.88 9.88 -2.91
C GLN A 91 18.74 11.05 -2.39
N GLY A 92 20.05 10.98 -2.55
CA GLY A 92 20.94 12.09 -2.19
C GLY A 92 20.60 13.42 -2.90
N VAL A 93 20.25 13.35 -4.18
CA VAL A 93 19.77 14.55 -4.91
C VAL A 93 18.46 15.08 -4.31
N ARG A 94 17.48 14.18 -4.03
CA ARG A 94 16.22 14.58 -3.40
C ARG A 94 16.41 15.16 -2.00
N ASP A 95 17.36 14.64 -1.24
CA ASP A 95 17.66 15.15 0.10
C ASP A 95 18.22 16.58 0.01
N ILE A 96 19.09 16.85 -0.98
CA ILE A 96 19.58 18.21 -1.26
C ILE A 96 18.43 19.14 -1.69
N GLU A 97 17.56 18.69 -2.59
CA GLU A 97 16.36 19.40 -3.00
C GLU A 97 15.43 19.68 -1.80
N GLY A 98 15.23 18.68 -0.93
CA GLY A 98 14.43 18.80 0.29
C GLY A 98 15.00 19.73 1.35
N LEU A 99 16.34 19.91 1.41
CA LEU A 99 16.98 20.93 2.23
C LEU A 99 16.73 22.34 1.69
N THR A 100 16.66 22.46 0.36
CA THR A 100 16.34 23.74 -0.32
C THR A 100 14.86 24.09 -0.20
N ASP A 101 14.00 23.09 -0.33
CA ASP A 101 12.54 23.21 -0.21
C ASP A 101 11.90 22.02 0.50
N PRO A 102 11.80 22.08 1.82
CA PRO A 102 11.22 20.98 2.61
C PRO A 102 9.73 20.70 2.35
N SER A 103 9.04 21.56 1.59
CA SER A 103 7.60 21.45 1.31
C SER A 103 7.29 20.83 -0.05
N ALA A 104 8.30 20.51 -0.87
CA ALA A 104 8.14 19.90 -2.18
C ALA A 104 8.78 18.50 -2.23
N GLY A 105 8.36 17.70 -3.21
CA GLY A 105 8.92 16.38 -3.45
C GLY A 105 7.89 15.40 -4.04
N GLU A 106 8.30 14.15 -4.13
CA GLU A 106 7.47 13.05 -4.63
C GLU A 106 7.56 11.87 -3.67
N LEU A 107 6.44 11.19 -3.45
CA LEU A 107 6.34 9.96 -2.68
C LEU A 107 5.52 8.92 -3.42
N ARG A 108 6.07 7.73 -3.63
CA ARG A 108 5.44 6.61 -4.34
C ARG A 108 5.03 5.53 -3.36
N ILE A 109 3.74 5.31 -3.27
CA ILE A 109 3.09 4.46 -2.26
C ILE A 109 2.43 3.28 -2.96
N GLY A 110 2.77 2.06 -2.54
CA GLY A 110 2.01 0.87 -2.92
C GLY A 110 0.91 0.60 -1.89
N CYS A 111 -0.31 0.34 -2.33
CA CYS A 111 -1.40 -0.02 -1.43
C CYS A 111 -2.44 -0.88 -2.15
N PRO A 112 -2.97 -1.96 -1.54
CA PRO A 112 -4.15 -2.65 -2.07
C PRO A 112 -5.33 -1.69 -2.20
N GLU A 113 -6.06 -1.76 -3.32
CA GLU A 113 -7.14 -0.82 -3.63
C GLU A 113 -8.14 -0.65 -2.47
N SER A 114 -8.54 -1.75 -1.84
CA SER A 114 -9.48 -1.70 -0.71
C SER A 114 -8.93 -0.97 0.52
N LEU A 115 -7.62 -1.09 0.81
CA LEU A 115 -6.98 -0.35 1.89
C LEU A 115 -6.76 1.11 1.49
N ALA A 116 -6.35 1.37 0.24
CA ALA A 116 -6.18 2.72 -0.28
C ALA A 116 -7.49 3.50 -0.13
N ALA A 117 -8.61 2.93 -0.53
CA ALA A 117 -9.94 3.56 -0.38
C ALA A 117 -10.33 3.79 1.10
N ALA A 118 -9.91 2.90 2.01
CA ALA A 118 -10.34 2.96 3.42
C ALA A 118 -9.51 3.91 4.28
N ILE A 119 -8.20 3.92 4.14
CA ILE A 119 -7.31 4.58 5.08
C ILE A 119 -6.55 5.78 4.50
N LEU A 120 -6.25 5.79 3.20
CA LEU A 120 -5.46 6.87 2.61
C LEU A 120 -6.20 8.22 2.50
N PRO A 121 -7.52 8.31 2.23
CA PRO A 121 -8.15 9.61 2.00
C PRO A 121 -7.96 10.62 3.13
N PRO A 122 -8.23 10.31 4.42
CA PRO A 122 -8.01 11.27 5.50
C PRO A 122 -6.51 11.56 5.74
N ILE A 123 -5.61 10.61 5.47
CA ILE A 123 -4.18 10.80 5.58
C ILE A 123 -3.71 11.76 4.49
N VAL A 124 -4.05 11.45 3.23
CA VAL A 124 -3.68 12.27 2.06
C VAL A 124 -4.22 13.68 2.19
N GLN A 125 -5.49 13.83 2.61
CA GLN A 125 -6.09 15.15 2.79
C GLN A 125 -5.32 16.02 3.79
N ARG A 126 -4.97 15.47 4.96
CA ARG A 126 -4.19 16.20 5.97
C ARG A 126 -2.78 16.49 5.48
N PHE A 127 -2.14 15.49 4.87
CA PHE A 127 -0.79 15.62 4.37
C PHE A 127 -0.70 16.68 3.27
N SER A 128 -1.59 16.65 2.28
CA SER A 128 -1.59 17.62 1.17
C SER A 128 -1.95 19.05 1.62
N GLN A 129 -2.73 19.21 2.69
CA GLN A 129 -2.95 20.53 3.29
C GLN A 129 -1.68 21.11 3.91
N GLN A 130 -0.87 20.26 4.54
CA GLN A 130 0.39 20.67 5.17
C GLN A 130 1.56 20.79 4.19
N PHE A 131 1.57 19.94 3.16
CA PHE A 131 2.63 19.85 2.15
C PHE A 131 2.05 19.94 0.73
N PRO A 132 1.51 21.09 0.29
CA PRO A 132 0.74 21.21 -0.95
C PRO A 132 1.58 21.03 -2.22
N ARG A 133 2.92 21.09 -2.13
CA ARG A 133 3.84 20.89 -3.26
C ARG A 133 4.42 19.49 -3.34
N VAL A 134 3.98 18.59 -2.45
CA VAL A 134 4.36 17.17 -2.53
C VAL A 134 3.40 16.43 -3.43
N VAL A 135 3.93 15.71 -4.41
CA VAL A 135 3.17 14.79 -5.28
C VAL A 135 3.13 13.41 -4.65
N LEU A 136 1.94 12.91 -4.38
CA LEU A 136 1.72 11.54 -3.91
C LEU A 136 1.26 10.69 -5.09
N GLN A 137 2.07 9.69 -5.45
CA GLN A 137 1.69 8.64 -6.39
C GLN A 137 1.26 7.42 -5.59
N VAL A 138 0.05 6.91 -5.84
CA VAL A 138 -0.48 5.72 -5.17
C VAL A 138 -0.76 4.65 -6.20
N ASP A 139 0.00 3.57 -6.16
CA ASP A 139 -0.12 2.44 -7.07
C ASP A 139 -0.88 1.29 -6.39
N ALA A 140 -1.84 0.72 -7.11
CA ALA A 140 -2.53 -0.47 -6.66
C ALA A 140 -1.59 -1.68 -6.70
N VAL A 141 -1.35 -2.28 -5.53
CA VAL A 141 -0.51 -3.48 -5.41
C VAL A 141 -1.30 -4.62 -4.78
N THR A 142 -0.98 -5.84 -5.16
CA THR A 142 -1.48 -7.04 -4.48
C THR A 142 -0.47 -7.49 -3.45
N THR A 143 -0.90 -7.75 -2.22
CA THR A 143 -0.04 -8.12 -1.10
C THR A 143 -0.43 -9.46 -0.46
N PRO A 144 -0.65 -10.55 -1.26
CA PRO A 144 -0.94 -11.86 -0.67
C PRO A 144 0.31 -12.47 -0.01
N THR A 145 1.49 -12.05 -0.48
CA THR A 145 2.81 -12.37 0.06
C THR A 145 3.63 -11.09 0.19
N LEU A 146 4.74 -11.14 0.94
CA LEU A 146 5.68 -10.04 1.09
C LEU A 146 6.76 -10.02 -0.01
N GLU A 147 6.49 -10.59 -1.18
CA GLU A 147 7.44 -10.53 -2.31
C GLU A 147 7.68 -9.10 -2.78
N LEU A 148 6.66 -8.28 -2.86
CA LEU A 148 6.68 -6.84 -3.14
C LEU A 148 7.72 -6.42 -4.20
N PRO A 149 7.62 -6.89 -5.44
CA PRO A 149 8.64 -6.68 -6.47
C PRO A 149 8.90 -5.21 -6.78
N GLN A 150 7.87 -4.36 -6.74
CA GLN A 150 8.00 -2.92 -7.00
C GLN A 150 8.79 -2.21 -5.88
N LEU A 151 8.61 -2.62 -4.62
CA LEU A 151 9.37 -2.09 -3.50
C LEU A 151 10.85 -2.48 -3.63
N ARG A 152 11.14 -3.75 -3.98
CA ARG A 152 12.51 -4.23 -4.23
C ARG A 152 13.16 -3.64 -5.46
N ALA A 153 12.36 -3.36 -6.50
CA ALA A 153 12.81 -2.62 -7.68
C ALA A 153 12.97 -1.12 -7.43
N ARG A 154 12.67 -0.67 -6.20
CA ARG A 154 12.74 0.74 -5.78
C ARG A 154 11.89 1.69 -6.63
N THR A 155 10.84 1.16 -7.28
CA THR A 155 9.82 1.96 -7.97
C THR A 155 8.76 2.49 -7.01
N LEU A 156 8.66 1.91 -5.81
CA LEU A 156 7.88 2.40 -4.68
C LEU A 156 8.81 2.75 -3.52
N ASP A 157 8.41 3.72 -2.71
CA ASP A 157 9.16 4.15 -1.53
C ASP A 157 8.70 3.39 -0.28
N LEU A 158 7.40 3.12 -0.19
CA LEU A 158 6.79 2.33 0.88
C LEU A 158 5.54 1.59 0.36
N VAL A 159 5.12 0.58 1.11
CA VAL A 159 3.89 -0.17 0.83
C VAL A 159 3.06 -0.27 2.11
N VAL A 160 1.77 0.04 2.02
CA VAL A 160 0.81 -0.34 3.06
C VAL A 160 0.24 -1.70 2.67
N ALA A 161 0.56 -2.72 3.45
CA ALA A 161 0.30 -4.11 3.11
C ALA A 161 -0.69 -4.77 4.09
N ARG A 162 -1.40 -5.77 3.58
CA ARG A 162 -2.16 -6.72 4.41
C ARG A 162 -1.29 -7.95 4.64
N ILE A 163 -1.01 -8.25 5.90
CA ILE A 163 -0.18 -9.39 6.30
C ILE A 163 -1.08 -10.52 6.78
N VAL A 164 -1.30 -11.50 5.92
CA VAL A 164 -2.20 -12.64 6.21
C VAL A 164 -1.47 -13.85 6.79
N ARG A 165 -0.13 -13.86 6.75
CA ARG A 165 0.72 -14.89 7.37
C ARG A 165 1.70 -14.24 8.35
N PRO A 166 2.16 -14.94 9.38
CA PRO A 166 3.18 -14.41 10.28
C PRO A 166 4.44 -13.98 9.53
N VAL A 167 4.92 -12.77 9.78
CA VAL A 167 6.12 -12.20 9.12
C VAL A 167 7.36 -13.08 9.36
N ALA A 168 7.45 -13.69 10.55
CA ALA A 168 8.57 -14.57 10.92
C ALA A 168 8.67 -15.84 10.05
N GLU A 169 7.56 -16.26 9.46
CA GLU A 169 7.49 -17.45 8.59
C GLU A 169 7.70 -17.11 7.11
N ASP A 170 7.67 -15.82 6.75
CA ASP A 170 7.81 -15.37 5.37
C ASP A 170 9.28 -15.06 5.05
N VAL A 171 9.92 -15.97 4.33
CA VAL A 171 11.30 -15.79 3.87
C VAL A 171 11.49 -14.52 3.05
N SER A 172 10.43 -14.06 2.37
CA SER A 172 10.43 -12.82 1.60
C SER A 172 10.51 -11.57 2.47
N ALA A 173 10.31 -11.67 3.79
CA ALA A 173 10.37 -10.52 4.69
C ALA A 173 11.78 -10.15 5.19
N ARG A 174 12.81 -10.93 4.87
CA ARG A 174 14.16 -10.77 5.46
C ARG A 174 14.80 -9.42 5.22
N ASP A 175 14.56 -8.82 4.05
CA ASP A 175 15.07 -7.52 3.63
C ASP A 175 14.08 -6.36 3.89
N LEU A 176 12.97 -6.63 4.56
CA LEU A 176 11.90 -5.67 4.82
C LEU A 176 11.84 -5.24 6.30
N ASN A 177 11.59 -3.96 6.51
CA ASN A 177 11.04 -3.46 7.75
C ASN A 177 9.51 -3.55 7.66
N VAL A 178 8.90 -4.26 8.60
CA VAL A 178 7.44 -4.44 8.66
C VAL A 178 6.95 -3.89 9.98
N GLU A 179 6.26 -2.77 9.94
CA GLU A 179 5.66 -2.10 11.10
C GLU A 179 4.16 -2.32 11.09
N VAL A 180 3.64 -3.04 12.10
CA VAL A 180 2.20 -3.27 12.24
C VAL A 180 1.53 -1.97 12.67
N LEU A 181 0.54 -1.53 11.88
CA LEU A 181 -0.24 -0.32 12.13
C LEU A 181 -1.50 -0.64 12.97
N PHE A 182 -2.23 -1.67 12.58
CA PHE A 182 -3.42 -2.17 13.29
C PHE A 182 -3.77 -3.58 12.83
N TYR A 183 -4.70 -4.21 13.54
CA TYR A 183 -5.28 -5.49 13.14
C TYR A 183 -6.67 -5.28 12.57
N ASP A 184 -6.97 -5.93 11.45
CA ASP A 184 -8.26 -5.90 10.76
C ASP A 184 -8.89 -7.30 10.71
N HIS A 185 -10.17 -7.37 10.43
CA HIS A 185 -10.92 -8.62 10.32
C HIS A 185 -12.02 -8.51 9.27
N LEU A 186 -12.55 -9.66 8.81
CA LEU A 186 -13.70 -9.68 7.90
C LEU A 186 -15.02 -9.49 8.66
N VAL A 187 -15.91 -8.76 8.01
CA VAL A 187 -17.29 -8.58 8.44
C VAL A 187 -18.22 -8.92 7.29
N VAL A 188 -19.37 -9.53 7.60
CA VAL A 188 -20.44 -9.78 6.62
C VAL A 188 -21.30 -8.53 6.52
N ALA A 189 -21.60 -8.13 5.30
CA ALA A 189 -22.39 -6.93 5.01
C ALA A 189 -23.51 -7.21 4.01
N ALA A 190 -24.60 -6.46 4.16
CA ALA A 190 -25.75 -6.41 3.26
C ALA A 190 -26.21 -4.96 3.06
N GLY A 191 -27.12 -4.72 2.14
CA GLY A 191 -27.83 -3.43 2.06
C GLY A 191 -28.76 -3.22 3.24
N ALA A 192 -29.01 -1.98 3.63
CA ALA A 192 -29.92 -1.63 4.72
C ALA A 192 -31.35 -2.12 4.51
N GLN A 193 -31.76 -2.35 3.25
CA GLN A 193 -33.09 -2.88 2.89
C GLN A 193 -33.15 -4.41 2.89
N SER A 194 -32.02 -5.10 3.10
CA SER A 194 -31.98 -6.56 3.17
C SER A 194 -32.83 -7.07 4.35
N ARG A 195 -33.50 -8.20 4.15
CA ARG A 195 -34.23 -8.92 5.21
C ARG A 195 -33.35 -9.25 6.42
N TRP A 196 -32.04 -9.35 6.23
CA TRP A 196 -31.05 -9.64 7.26
C TRP A 196 -30.66 -8.41 8.09
N ALA A 197 -30.90 -7.20 7.59
CA ALA A 197 -30.45 -5.97 8.22
C ALA A 197 -31.11 -5.70 9.60
N ARG A 198 -32.25 -6.31 9.87
CA ARG A 198 -33.02 -6.15 11.12
C ARG A 198 -32.78 -7.29 12.13
N ARG A 199 -32.07 -8.35 11.76
CA ARG A 199 -31.79 -9.48 12.65
C ARG A 199 -30.73 -9.13 13.68
N GLN A 200 -30.96 -9.58 14.92
CA GLN A 200 -30.02 -9.37 16.04
C GLN A 200 -28.97 -10.48 16.14
N LYS A 201 -29.25 -11.64 15.59
CA LYS A 201 -28.40 -12.82 15.54
C LYS A 201 -28.68 -13.56 14.24
N ILE A 202 -27.62 -13.95 13.54
CA ILE A 202 -27.70 -14.68 12.27
C ILE A 202 -26.70 -15.82 12.35
N ASP A 203 -27.16 -17.04 12.09
CA ASP A 203 -26.27 -18.17 11.91
C ASP A 203 -25.72 -18.18 10.48
N LEU A 204 -24.49 -18.63 10.33
CA LEU A 204 -23.87 -18.75 9.00
C LEU A 204 -24.61 -19.74 8.10
N ALA A 205 -25.28 -20.75 8.71
CA ALA A 205 -26.12 -21.71 8.02
C ALA A 205 -27.33 -21.04 7.33
N ASP A 206 -27.89 -19.98 7.91
CA ASP A 206 -29.02 -19.25 7.34
C ASP A 206 -28.65 -18.53 6.03
N LEU A 207 -27.35 -18.33 5.79
CA LEU A 207 -26.82 -17.54 4.68
C LEU A 207 -26.25 -18.38 3.53
N VAL A 208 -26.33 -19.72 3.60
CA VAL A 208 -25.74 -20.65 2.61
C VAL A 208 -26.37 -20.46 1.23
N ASP A 209 -27.71 -20.31 1.17
CA ASP A 209 -28.45 -20.21 -0.09
C ASP A 209 -28.71 -18.78 -0.54
N GLU A 210 -28.23 -17.79 0.25
CA GLU A 210 -28.31 -16.38 -0.14
C GLU A 210 -27.36 -16.06 -1.31
N PRO A 211 -27.67 -15.06 -2.14
CA PRO A 211 -26.79 -14.65 -3.23
C PRO A 211 -25.60 -13.85 -2.70
N TRP A 212 -24.40 -14.40 -2.86
CA TRP A 212 -23.16 -13.76 -2.42
C TRP A 212 -22.39 -13.13 -3.58
N ILE A 213 -21.79 -11.97 -3.31
CA ILE A 213 -20.74 -11.40 -4.13
C ILE A 213 -19.41 -11.58 -3.40
N LEU A 214 -18.52 -12.37 -3.96
CA LEU A 214 -17.19 -12.61 -3.40
C LEU A 214 -16.09 -12.19 -4.39
N THR A 215 -14.86 -12.25 -3.95
CA THR A 215 -13.70 -12.16 -4.85
C THR A 215 -13.44 -13.53 -5.51
N PRO A 216 -12.60 -13.60 -6.56
CA PRO A 216 -12.23 -14.89 -7.15
C PRO A 216 -11.72 -15.90 -6.12
N PRO A 217 -11.81 -17.22 -6.39
CA PRO A 217 -11.54 -18.29 -5.41
C PRO A 217 -10.13 -18.28 -4.82
N ASN A 218 -9.15 -17.77 -5.58
CA ASN A 218 -7.75 -17.65 -5.14
C ASN A 218 -7.49 -16.41 -4.26
N ALA A 219 -8.48 -15.55 -4.05
CA ALA A 219 -8.35 -14.40 -3.19
C ALA A 219 -8.50 -14.81 -1.72
N TRP A 220 -7.67 -14.24 -0.86
CA TRP A 220 -7.60 -14.56 0.56
C TRP A 220 -8.93 -14.44 1.30
N ASN A 221 -9.76 -13.44 1.01
CA ASN A 221 -11.05 -13.24 1.67
C ASN A 221 -12.08 -14.29 1.28
N THR A 222 -12.10 -14.78 0.04
CA THR A 222 -12.94 -15.90 -0.38
C THR A 222 -12.48 -17.20 0.26
N THR A 223 -11.17 -17.41 0.40
CA THR A 223 -10.62 -18.55 1.12
C THR A 223 -11.07 -18.54 2.58
N VAL A 224 -11.02 -17.39 3.26
CA VAL A 224 -11.49 -17.24 4.66
C VAL A 224 -12.99 -17.55 4.77
N VAL A 225 -13.81 -17.05 3.85
CA VAL A 225 -15.26 -17.39 3.83
C VAL A 225 -15.45 -18.90 3.64
N ALA A 226 -14.77 -19.51 2.68
CA ALA A 226 -14.84 -20.95 2.43
C ALA A 226 -14.44 -21.77 3.66
N GLU A 227 -13.39 -21.36 4.35
CA GLU A 227 -12.94 -22.01 5.59
C GLU A 227 -13.97 -21.85 6.71
N ALA A 228 -14.59 -20.67 6.86
CA ALA A 228 -15.62 -20.43 7.87
C ALA A 228 -16.85 -21.32 7.67
N PHE A 229 -17.32 -21.49 6.43
CA PHE A 229 -18.43 -22.39 6.10
C PHE A 229 -18.02 -23.85 6.34
N ARG A 230 -16.86 -24.27 5.85
CA ARG A 230 -16.34 -25.63 6.02
C ARG A 230 -16.18 -26.01 7.51
N ALA A 231 -15.65 -25.10 8.32
CA ALA A 231 -15.45 -25.32 9.76
C ALA A 231 -16.76 -25.62 10.52
N ARG A 232 -17.91 -25.22 9.94
CA ARG A 232 -19.26 -25.53 10.47
C ARG A 232 -19.95 -26.67 9.73
N GLY A 233 -19.25 -27.41 8.89
CA GLY A 233 -19.83 -28.50 8.09
C GLY A 233 -20.78 -28.03 6.99
N LEU A 234 -20.75 -26.75 6.62
CA LEU A 234 -21.61 -26.17 5.60
C LEU A 234 -20.97 -26.27 4.22
N LYS A 235 -21.80 -26.34 3.16
CA LYS A 235 -21.35 -26.19 1.77
C LYS A 235 -20.89 -24.73 1.53
N MET A 236 -20.14 -24.52 0.45
CA MET A 236 -19.81 -23.18 -0.02
C MET A 236 -21.09 -22.38 -0.27
N PRO A 237 -21.15 -21.09 0.12
CA PRO A 237 -22.34 -20.29 -0.13
C PRO A 237 -22.62 -20.10 -1.63
N ASN A 238 -23.85 -19.75 -1.95
CA ASN A 238 -24.27 -19.50 -3.32
C ASN A 238 -23.61 -18.22 -3.89
N ILE A 239 -22.56 -18.35 -4.70
CA ILE A 239 -21.84 -17.24 -5.29
C ILE A 239 -22.53 -16.82 -6.59
N SER A 240 -23.16 -15.66 -6.59
CA SER A 240 -23.82 -15.09 -7.77
C SER A 240 -22.90 -14.21 -8.62
N LEU A 241 -21.85 -13.61 -8.01
CA LEU A 241 -20.91 -12.75 -8.72
C LEU A 241 -19.53 -12.83 -8.09
N MET A 242 -18.50 -12.85 -8.90
CA MET A 242 -17.10 -12.73 -8.48
C MET A 242 -16.47 -11.47 -9.02
N THR A 243 -15.95 -10.60 -8.14
CA THR A 243 -15.28 -9.35 -8.54
C THR A 243 -14.33 -8.84 -7.47
N TYR A 244 -13.22 -8.23 -7.88
CA TYR A 244 -12.34 -7.47 -6.98
C TYR A 244 -12.86 -6.05 -6.72
N SER A 245 -13.72 -5.51 -7.61
CA SER A 245 -14.21 -4.14 -7.48
C SER A 245 -15.03 -3.94 -6.23
N VAL A 246 -14.49 -3.21 -5.26
CA VAL A 246 -15.20 -2.80 -4.05
C VAL A 246 -16.39 -1.92 -4.42
N HIS A 247 -16.23 -1.04 -5.39
CA HIS A 247 -17.27 -0.13 -5.83
C HIS A 247 -18.48 -0.85 -6.43
N LEU A 248 -18.24 -1.85 -7.31
CA LEU A 248 -19.33 -2.68 -7.85
C LEU A 248 -20.07 -3.42 -6.74
N ARG A 249 -19.34 -4.02 -5.78
CA ARG A 249 -19.95 -4.71 -4.64
C ARG A 249 -20.81 -3.78 -3.79
N THR A 250 -20.33 -2.60 -3.43
CA THR A 250 -21.07 -1.65 -2.60
C THR A 250 -22.35 -1.17 -3.28
N ASN A 251 -22.31 -0.87 -4.59
CA ASN A 251 -23.49 -0.47 -5.35
C ASN A 251 -24.54 -1.58 -5.45
N LEU A 252 -24.12 -2.83 -5.69
CA LEU A 252 -25.05 -3.97 -5.74
C LEU A 252 -25.65 -4.29 -4.37
N LEU A 253 -24.89 -4.16 -3.30
CA LEU A 253 -25.42 -4.34 -1.94
C LEU A 253 -26.47 -3.29 -1.58
N ALA A 254 -26.29 -2.04 -2.00
CA ALA A 254 -27.23 -0.97 -1.72
C ALA A 254 -28.66 -1.31 -2.19
N ASN A 255 -28.81 -2.12 -3.24
CA ASN A 255 -30.09 -2.61 -3.75
C ASN A 255 -30.71 -3.78 -2.96
N GLY A 256 -30.05 -4.27 -1.92
CA GLY A 256 -30.63 -5.16 -0.90
C GLY A 256 -30.70 -6.66 -1.20
N HIS A 257 -30.17 -7.12 -2.33
CA HIS A 257 -30.30 -8.54 -2.73
C HIS A 257 -29.09 -9.42 -2.43
N PHE A 258 -27.91 -8.81 -2.19
CA PHE A 258 -26.66 -9.55 -2.10
C PHE A 258 -26.05 -9.47 -0.71
N LEU A 259 -25.24 -10.48 -0.39
CA LEU A 259 -24.32 -10.49 0.73
C LEU A 259 -22.88 -10.41 0.24
N THR A 260 -22.00 -9.84 1.05
CA THR A 260 -20.56 -9.86 0.81
C THR A 260 -19.77 -9.80 2.10
N VAL A 261 -18.45 -9.93 1.98
CA VAL A 261 -17.52 -9.64 3.08
C VAL A 261 -16.66 -8.44 2.74
N PHE A 262 -16.40 -7.63 3.75
CA PHE A 262 -15.43 -6.54 3.70
C PHE A 262 -14.46 -6.63 4.89
N PRO A 263 -13.23 -6.13 4.75
CA PRO A 263 -12.46 -5.72 5.91
C PRO A 263 -13.24 -4.70 6.74
N ALA A 264 -13.19 -4.78 8.05
CA ALA A 264 -13.93 -3.87 8.93
C ALA A 264 -13.54 -2.41 8.73
N SER A 265 -12.25 -2.15 8.44
CA SER A 265 -11.75 -0.82 8.08
C SER A 265 -12.41 -0.25 6.82
N VAL A 266 -12.61 -1.10 5.80
CA VAL A 266 -13.28 -0.75 4.54
C VAL A 266 -14.77 -0.52 4.77
N PHE A 267 -15.42 -1.42 5.51
CA PHE A 267 -16.85 -1.32 5.81
C PHE A 267 -17.19 0.01 6.49
N ARG A 268 -16.39 0.45 7.47
CA ARG A 268 -16.59 1.74 8.17
C ARG A 268 -16.68 2.94 7.23
N LEU A 269 -15.88 2.94 6.14
CA LEU A 269 -15.90 4.03 5.17
C LEU A 269 -17.18 4.07 4.34
N TYR A 270 -17.74 2.88 4.06
CA TYR A 270 -18.84 2.74 3.11
C TYR A 270 -20.22 2.65 3.77
N VAL A 271 -20.30 2.35 5.07
CA VAL A 271 -21.57 2.06 5.77
C VAL A 271 -22.59 3.20 5.64
N ASP A 272 -22.17 4.44 5.89
CA ASP A 272 -23.07 5.59 5.81
C ASP A 272 -23.29 6.06 4.36
N ARG A 273 -22.29 5.89 3.51
CA ARG A 273 -22.29 6.38 2.13
C ARG A 273 -23.18 5.58 1.19
N PHE A 274 -23.29 4.27 1.42
CA PHE A 274 -24.01 3.33 0.56
C PHE A 274 -25.17 2.63 1.28
N SER A 275 -25.60 3.15 2.42
CA SER A 275 -26.68 2.55 3.22
C SER A 275 -26.47 1.05 3.45
N LEU A 276 -25.24 0.67 3.83
CA LEU A 276 -24.91 -0.72 4.14
C LEU A 276 -25.20 -1.04 5.60
N LYS A 277 -25.33 -2.33 5.88
CA LYS A 277 -25.56 -2.85 7.23
C LYS A 277 -24.55 -3.96 7.53
N LEU A 278 -23.90 -3.83 8.68
CA LEU A 278 -23.14 -4.92 9.28
C LEU A 278 -24.10 -5.98 9.76
N LEU A 279 -23.89 -7.22 9.33
CA LEU A 279 -24.66 -8.35 9.82
C LEU A 279 -23.98 -8.97 11.05
N PRO A 280 -24.76 -9.31 12.10
CA PRO A 280 -24.24 -9.92 13.32
C PRO A 280 -23.95 -11.42 13.09
N VAL A 281 -23.01 -11.72 12.22
CA VAL A 281 -22.53 -13.06 11.86
C VAL A 281 -21.16 -13.26 12.44
N ASP A 282 -20.96 -14.35 13.15
CA ASP A 282 -19.64 -14.76 13.61
C ASP A 282 -18.89 -15.50 12.51
N LEU A 283 -17.88 -14.83 11.94
CA LEU A 283 -16.93 -15.45 11.02
C LEU A 283 -15.71 -15.89 11.83
N PRO A 284 -15.45 -17.21 11.96
CA PRO A 284 -14.30 -17.73 12.70
C PRO A 284 -13.00 -17.51 11.89
N ALA A 285 -12.65 -16.25 11.67
CA ALA A 285 -11.45 -15.83 10.95
C ALA A 285 -10.49 -15.12 11.89
N ARG A 286 -9.21 -15.47 11.81
CA ARG A 286 -8.17 -14.74 12.56
C ARG A 286 -8.02 -13.34 12.01
N PRO A 287 -7.90 -12.32 12.88
CA PRO A 287 -7.51 -10.99 12.45
C PRO A 287 -6.13 -11.04 11.77
N TRP A 288 -5.94 -10.17 10.77
CA TRP A 288 -4.64 -10.00 10.11
C TRP A 288 -4.08 -8.61 10.38
N ALA A 289 -2.77 -8.48 10.29
CA ALA A 289 -2.12 -7.19 10.44
C ALA A 289 -2.24 -6.37 9.15
N VAL A 290 -2.51 -5.07 9.29
CA VAL A 290 -2.22 -4.06 8.29
C VAL A 290 -0.93 -3.39 8.72
N ALA A 291 0.05 -3.37 7.83
CA ALA A 291 1.41 -2.94 8.15
C ALA A 291 1.96 -1.96 7.12
N LEU A 292 2.84 -1.09 7.58
CA LEU A 292 3.72 -0.29 6.74
C LEU A 292 4.98 -1.13 6.46
N VAL A 293 5.35 -1.21 5.18
CA VAL A 293 6.50 -2.00 4.73
C VAL A 293 7.47 -1.13 3.96
N THR A 294 8.74 -1.17 4.35
CA THR A 294 9.86 -0.47 3.69
C THR A 294 11.05 -1.42 3.54
N LEU A 295 12.02 -1.07 2.71
CA LEU A 295 13.28 -1.81 2.62
C LEU A 295 14.19 -1.50 3.80
N LYS A 296 14.82 -2.53 4.41
CA LYS A 296 15.80 -2.34 5.50
C LYS A 296 17.02 -1.53 5.09
N ASN A 297 17.49 -1.73 3.85
CA ASN A 297 18.70 -1.12 3.33
C ASN A 297 18.37 0.06 2.40
N ARG A 298 17.41 0.89 2.80
CA ARG A 298 17.02 2.11 2.09
C ARG A 298 16.63 3.16 3.10
N THR A 299 17.31 4.28 3.07
CA THR A 299 16.93 5.47 3.82
C THR A 299 15.65 6.06 3.22
N LEU A 300 14.70 6.41 4.06
CA LEU A 300 13.51 7.11 3.62
C LEU A 300 13.84 8.58 3.39
N SER A 301 13.24 9.19 2.38
CA SER A 301 13.32 10.64 2.20
C SER A 301 12.58 11.36 3.33
N ALA A 302 12.92 12.64 3.58
CA ALA A 302 12.23 13.47 4.56
C ALA A 302 10.71 13.53 4.30
N VAL A 303 10.28 13.53 3.03
CA VAL A 303 8.86 13.47 2.64
C VAL A 303 8.23 12.15 3.05
N ALA A 304 8.92 11.03 2.81
CA ALA A 304 8.44 9.70 3.17
C ALA A 304 8.31 9.55 4.70
N GLU A 305 9.28 10.03 5.48
CA GLU A 305 9.23 10.00 6.95
C GLU A 305 8.04 10.79 7.49
N ARG A 306 7.81 12.00 6.99
CA ARG A 306 6.64 12.83 7.36
C ARG A 306 5.33 12.13 7.01
N PHE A 307 5.24 11.50 5.85
CA PHE A 307 4.03 10.75 5.47
C PHE A 307 3.80 9.55 6.39
N VAL A 308 4.86 8.82 6.76
CA VAL A 308 4.80 7.71 7.72
C VAL A 308 4.27 8.17 9.07
N GLU A 309 4.69 9.35 9.55
CA GLU A 309 4.16 9.95 10.78
C GLU A 309 2.65 10.21 10.70
N HIS A 310 2.16 10.72 9.57
CA HIS A 310 0.73 10.93 9.34
C HIS A 310 -0.05 9.60 9.31
N VAL A 311 0.53 8.56 8.68
CA VAL A 311 -0.04 7.20 8.71
C VAL A 311 -0.15 6.68 10.14
N ARG A 312 0.94 6.77 10.93
CA ARG A 312 0.96 6.34 12.34
C ARG A 312 -0.06 7.11 13.19
N ALA A 313 -0.11 8.42 13.02
CA ALA A 313 -1.02 9.28 13.79
C ALA A 313 -2.49 8.92 13.50
N TYR A 314 -2.83 8.70 12.23
CA TYR A 314 -4.18 8.32 11.83
C TYR A 314 -4.54 6.92 12.33
N THR A 315 -3.67 5.94 12.11
CA THR A 315 -3.97 4.54 12.42
C THR A 315 -4.07 4.27 13.93
N LYS A 316 -3.36 5.03 14.77
CA LYS A 316 -3.53 5.00 16.24
C LYS A 316 -4.95 5.38 16.69
N SER A 317 -5.66 6.19 15.89
CA SER A 317 -7.06 6.58 16.17
C SER A 317 -8.09 5.56 15.67
N LEU A 318 -7.66 4.55 14.90
CA LEU A 318 -8.54 3.52 14.38
C LEU A 318 -8.76 2.44 15.46
N ASP A 319 -9.91 2.52 16.15
CA ASP A 319 -10.38 1.40 16.99
C ASP A 319 -10.99 0.34 16.08
N VAL A 320 -10.19 -0.59 15.60
CA VAL A 320 -10.60 -1.73 14.77
C VAL A 320 -10.79 -3.00 15.61
N SER A 321 -10.90 -2.87 16.93
CA SER A 321 -11.09 -3.99 17.85
C SER A 321 -12.28 -4.86 17.43
N PRO A 322 -12.11 -6.19 17.34
CA PRO A 322 -13.20 -7.12 17.07
C PRO A 322 -14.09 -7.18 18.33
N ARG A 323 -15.15 -6.36 18.37
CA ARG A 323 -16.18 -6.48 19.40
C ARG A 323 -17.48 -6.93 18.73
N PRO A 324 -17.87 -8.19 18.87
CA PRO A 324 -19.24 -8.60 18.56
C PRO A 324 -20.19 -7.87 19.54
N GLY A 325 -21.11 -7.07 19.04
CA GLY A 325 -22.27 -6.61 19.77
C GLY A 325 -22.26 -5.21 20.38
N LYS A 326 -21.28 -4.34 20.16
CA LYS A 326 -21.41 -2.92 20.55
C LYS A 326 -21.72 -2.03 19.34
N LYS A 327 -22.80 -1.25 19.46
CA LYS A 327 -23.19 -0.22 18.49
C LYS A 327 -21.99 0.66 18.15
N PHE A 328 -21.69 0.79 16.87
CA PHE A 328 -20.75 1.78 16.36
C PHE A 328 -21.21 3.17 16.81
N VAL A 329 -20.52 3.74 17.80
CA VAL A 329 -20.79 5.11 18.23
C VAL A 329 -20.21 6.04 17.18
N ARG A 330 -21.08 6.84 16.58
CA ARG A 330 -20.73 7.90 15.64
C ARG A 330 -19.65 8.81 16.24
N SER A 331 -18.46 8.82 15.65
CA SER A 331 -17.55 9.95 15.80
C SER A 331 -17.95 11.04 14.79
N SER A 332 -19.09 11.65 15.00
CA SER A 332 -19.46 12.88 14.30
C SER A 332 -19.47 13.98 15.34
N ARG A 333 -18.50 14.87 15.30
CA ARG A 333 -18.57 16.30 15.64
C ARG A 333 -17.21 16.79 16.14
N ALA A 334 -16.37 17.13 15.21
CA ALA A 334 -15.41 18.20 15.43
C ALA A 334 -15.50 19.12 14.20
N SER A 335 -16.57 19.91 14.14
CA SER A 335 -16.60 21.13 13.34
C SER A 335 -17.80 21.98 13.79
N THR A 336 -17.54 23.26 14.00
CA THR A 336 -18.45 24.33 14.32
C THR A 336 -18.93 24.44 15.78
N LYS A 337 -18.05 25.01 16.62
CA LYS A 337 -18.41 26.03 17.64
C LYS A 337 -17.28 27.03 17.77
N GLY A 338 -17.28 27.99 16.90
CA GLY A 338 -16.46 29.19 16.94
C GLY A 338 -17.20 30.27 16.17
N GLY A 339 -18.03 31.03 16.85
CA GLY A 339 -18.73 32.14 16.21
C GLY A 339 -20.12 32.37 16.78
N GLU A 340 -20.20 32.85 18.03
CA GLU A 340 -21.30 33.62 18.53
C GLU A 340 -21.14 33.86 20.04
N ALA A 341 -20.23 34.78 20.38
CA ALA A 341 -20.16 35.35 21.71
C ALA A 341 -19.45 36.72 21.64
N GLU A 342 -19.99 37.63 20.87
CA GLU A 342 -19.66 39.05 20.98
C GLU A 342 -20.81 39.87 20.41
N LYS A 343 -21.83 40.08 21.26
CA LYS A 343 -22.80 41.20 21.16
C LYS A 343 -23.86 41.02 22.24
N LYS A 344 -23.48 41.30 23.48
CA LYS A 344 -24.41 41.72 24.57
C LYS A 344 -23.60 42.22 25.77
N SER A 345 -23.03 43.38 25.63
CA SER A 345 -22.67 44.22 26.77
C SER A 345 -22.52 45.67 26.28
N ASP A 346 -23.64 46.28 25.88
CA ASP A 346 -23.78 47.73 25.81
C ASP A 346 -25.27 48.02 25.87
N GLY A 347 -25.73 48.42 27.04
CA GLY A 347 -27.14 48.77 27.18
C GLY A 347 -27.66 48.78 28.62
N MET A 348 -26.84 49.20 29.60
CA MET A 348 -27.42 49.48 30.93
C MET A 348 -26.58 50.48 31.74
N GLN A 349 -26.53 51.71 31.26
CA GLN A 349 -26.20 52.88 32.05
C GLN A 349 -26.78 54.11 31.40
N GLN A 350 -28.04 54.40 31.70
CA GLN A 350 -28.63 55.75 31.62
C GLN A 350 -30.09 55.67 32.06
N ARG A 351 -30.31 55.72 33.38
CA ARG A 351 -31.55 56.24 34.01
C ARG A 351 -31.31 56.25 35.50
N ILE A 352 -30.69 57.27 36.00
CA ILE A 352 -30.98 57.89 37.33
C ILE A 352 -30.44 59.32 37.22
N GLY A 353 -31.34 60.30 37.35
CA GLY A 353 -30.93 61.69 37.49
C GLY A 353 -31.90 62.68 36.82
N ALA A 354 -33.15 62.79 37.34
CA ALA A 354 -33.94 63.97 37.19
C ALA A 354 -35.09 63.91 38.19
N LYS A 355 -34.83 64.40 39.35
CA LYS A 355 -35.79 65.15 40.21
C LYS A 355 -35.03 65.82 41.33
N GLY A 356 -34.95 67.06 41.23
CA GLY A 356 -34.49 68.03 42.17
C GLY A 356 -34.37 69.33 41.47
#